data_754871d1a02ea23eee87d2720acfb72b
#
_entry.id   754871d1a02ea23eee87d2720acfb72b
#
_cell.length_a   1.000
_cell.length_b   1.000
_cell.length_c   1.000
_cell.angle_alpha   90.00
_cell.angle_beta   90.00
_cell.angle_gamma   90.00
#
_symmetry.space_group_name_H-M   'P 1'
#
loop_
_entity.id
_entity.type
_entity.pdbx_description
1 polymer ?
#
loop_
_entity_poly.entity_id
_entity_poly.type
_entity_poly.pdbx_seq_one_letter_code
_entity_poly.pdbx_strand_id
1 'polypeptide(L)'
;MEEESKPRRARRTKASIEQAINKAAKDLVLKKGFAGVAVLDIIKRAKIEPVTFYNRYKNQEEFYDSFVRQFDYWFNDTLTIPDELLGTEEGYVAILHKLIDGMADDSVMLELLRWEIGDTNVVTRRTAMSREFHTLPLIKPYEDEFRRYGIDITAVTTLLIAGIYYLNLHRRCSPFCGIFMEEKEGRDRIKETVRSIIRILYRHKEEKERQQR
;
A
#
# COMPACT_ATOMS: atom_id res chain seq x y z
N MET A 1 15.99 -52.85 26.92
CA MET A 1 15.33 -51.52 26.89
C MET A 1 16.14 -50.63 25.95
N GLU A 2 15.71 -50.52 24.68
CA GLU A 2 16.34 -49.65 23.73
C GLU A 2 15.78 -48.24 23.95
N GLU A 3 16.66 -47.28 24.28
CA GLU A 3 16.36 -45.87 24.32
C GLU A 3 16.13 -45.37 22.88
N GLU A 4 14.86 -45.12 22.50
CA GLU A 4 14.54 -44.42 21.26
C GLU A 4 15.16 -43.00 21.29
N SER A 5 16.25 -42.83 20.56
CA SER A 5 16.89 -41.56 20.30
C SER A 5 15.91 -40.64 19.53
N LYS A 6 15.38 -39.62 20.22
CA LYS A 6 14.57 -38.57 19.58
C LYS A 6 15.33 -37.94 18.43
N PRO A 7 14.74 -37.82 17.22
CA PRO A 7 15.43 -37.27 16.07
C PRO A 7 15.90 -35.83 16.36
N ARG A 8 17.20 -35.57 16.20
CA ARG A 8 17.84 -34.25 16.35
C ARG A 8 17.18 -33.29 15.38
N ARG A 9 16.45 -32.30 15.90
CA ARG A 9 15.79 -31.26 15.10
C ARG A 9 16.85 -30.55 14.24
N ALA A 10 16.70 -30.60 12.91
CA ALA A 10 17.63 -29.95 11.99
C ALA A 10 17.77 -28.47 12.34
N ARG A 11 19.02 -27.98 12.42
CA ARG A 11 19.33 -26.58 12.77
C ARG A 11 18.80 -25.67 11.66
N ARG A 12 17.85 -24.79 11.99
CA ARG A 12 17.28 -23.83 11.02
C ARG A 12 18.36 -22.90 10.48
N THR A 13 18.34 -22.64 9.17
CA THR A 13 19.25 -21.66 8.53
C THR A 13 18.84 -20.22 8.92
N LYS A 14 19.76 -19.25 8.74
CA LYS A 14 19.45 -17.83 8.96
C LYS A 14 18.25 -17.38 8.12
N ALA A 15 18.19 -17.75 6.84
CA ALA A 15 17.09 -17.43 5.93
C ALA A 15 15.76 -18.06 6.39
N SER A 16 15.76 -19.34 6.81
CA SER A 16 14.57 -20.02 7.32
C SER A 16 14.01 -19.38 8.60
N ILE A 17 14.87 -18.84 9.45
CA ILE A 17 14.45 -18.12 10.66
C ILE A 17 13.83 -16.78 10.30
N GLU A 18 14.43 -16.02 9.38
CA GLU A 18 13.91 -14.75 8.91
C GLU A 18 12.55 -14.90 8.24
N GLN A 19 12.41 -15.89 7.37
CA GLN A 19 11.10 -16.23 6.77
C GLN A 19 10.04 -16.58 7.84
N ALA A 20 10.42 -17.32 8.88
CA ALA A 20 9.51 -17.66 9.97
C ALA A 20 9.07 -16.42 10.77
N ILE A 21 9.99 -15.48 11.03
CA ILE A 21 9.71 -14.21 11.71
C ILE A 21 8.77 -13.37 10.85
N ASN A 22 9.08 -13.16 9.57
CA ASN A 22 8.28 -12.35 8.65
C ASN A 22 6.88 -12.95 8.45
N LYS A 23 6.77 -14.25 8.31
CA LYS A 23 5.46 -14.95 8.23
C LYS A 23 4.66 -14.75 9.51
N ALA A 24 5.29 -14.92 10.68
CA ALA A 24 4.63 -14.74 11.97
C ALA A 24 4.15 -13.29 12.15
N ALA A 25 4.97 -12.30 11.78
CA ALA A 25 4.61 -10.89 11.81
C ALA A 25 3.43 -10.59 10.88
N LYS A 26 3.51 -11.03 9.62
CA LYS A 26 2.42 -10.88 8.64
C LYS A 26 1.08 -11.41 9.17
N ASP A 27 1.07 -12.64 9.68
CA ASP A 27 -0.12 -13.28 10.23
C ASP A 27 -0.70 -12.51 11.44
N LEU A 28 0.16 -11.97 12.30
CA LEU A 28 -0.26 -11.21 13.48
C LEU A 28 -0.75 -9.81 13.12
N VAL A 29 -0.06 -9.13 12.20
CA VAL A 29 -0.47 -7.81 11.69
C VAL A 29 -1.85 -7.90 11.04
N LEU A 30 -2.10 -8.90 10.21
CA LEU A 30 -3.43 -9.11 9.60
C LEU A 30 -4.54 -9.36 10.61
N LYS A 31 -4.20 -9.90 11.79
CA LYS A 31 -5.17 -10.21 12.85
C LYS A 31 -5.39 -9.06 13.84
N LYS A 32 -4.35 -8.30 14.17
CA LYS A 32 -4.34 -7.33 15.29
C LYS A 32 -3.95 -5.90 14.87
N GLY A 33 -3.57 -5.69 13.61
CA GLY A 33 -2.92 -4.46 13.15
C GLY A 33 -1.48 -4.32 13.68
N PHE A 34 -0.71 -3.39 13.13
CA PHE A 34 0.69 -3.14 13.56
C PHE A 34 0.79 -2.74 15.04
N ALA A 35 -0.07 -1.84 15.49
CA ALA A 35 -0.07 -1.36 16.88
C ALA A 35 -0.40 -2.46 17.91
N GLY A 36 -1.13 -3.50 17.51
CA GLY A 36 -1.56 -4.59 18.39
C GLY A 36 -0.59 -5.76 18.50
N VAL A 37 0.57 -5.72 17.82
CA VAL A 37 1.52 -6.84 17.78
C VAL A 37 2.75 -6.56 18.63
N ALA A 38 2.93 -7.35 19.68
CA ALA A 38 4.15 -7.33 20.50
C ALA A 38 5.24 -8.26 19.93
N VAL A 39 6.51 -7.91 20.13
CA VAL A 39 7.65 -8.76 19.74
C VAL A 39 7.55 -10.18 20.30
N LEU A 40 7.10 -10.32 21.54
CA LEU A 40 6.91 -11.64 22.16
C LEU A 40 5.87 -12.51 21.44
N ASP A 41 4.84 -11.92 20.84
CA ASP A 41 3.86 -12.64 20.04
C ASP A 41 4.51 -13.20 18.76
N ILE A 42 5.36 -12.38 18.12
CA ILE A 42 6.11 -12.77 16.92
C ILE A 42 7.06 -13.93 17.23
N ILE A 43 7.84 -13.82 18.32
CA ILE A 43 8.78 -14.85 18.78
C ILE A 43 8.06 -16.18 19.02
N LYS A 44 6.95 -16.15 19.78
CA LYS A 44 6.13 -17.34 20.07
C LYS A 44 5.57 -17.98 18.80
N ARG A 45 5.02 -17.16 17.89
CA ARG A 45 4.41 -17.67 16.66
C ARG A 45 5.45 -18.19 15.67
N ALA A 46 6.61 -17.56 15.58
CA ALA A 46 7.75 -18.01 14.76
C ALA A 46 8.43 -19.27 15.33
N LYS A 47 8.11 -19.64 16.57
CA LYS A 47 8.71 -20.77 17.31
C LYS A 47 10.22 -20.65 17.36
N ILE A 48 10.72 -19.50 17.78
CA ILE A 48 12.16 -19.19 17.98
C ILE A 48 12.41 -18.77 19.42
N GLU A 49 13.67 -18.81 19.84
CA GLU A 49 14.10 -18.29 21.12
C GLU A 49 14.24 -16.77 21.08
N PRO A 50 13.95 -16.03 22.17
CA PRO A 50 14.11 -14.58 22.23
C PRO A 50 15.48 -14.10 21.79
N VAL A 51 16.56 -14.76 22.22
CA VAL A 51 17.93 -14.45 21.83
C VAL A 51 18.12 -14.50 20.30
N THR A 52 17.39 -15.38 19.61
CA THR A 52 17.43 -15.49 18.15
C THR A 52 16.84 -14.28 17.46
N PHE A 53 15.82 -13.68 18.03
CA PHE A 53 15.20 -12.44 17.54
C PHE A 53 16.11 -11.25 17.83
N TYR A 54 16.56 -11.07 19.09
CA TYR A 54 17.35 -9.90 19.51
C TYR A 54 18.78 -9.89 18.96
N ASN A 55 19.30 -11.02 18.48
CA ASN A 55 20.54 -11.07 17.71
C ASN A 55 20.38 -10.49 16.28
N ARG A 56 19.15 -10.24 15.80
CA ARG A 56 18.85 -9.67 14.49
C ARG A 56 18.34 -8.24 14.57
N TYR A 57 17.50 -7.96 15.54
CA TYR A 57 16.80 -6.70 15.71
C TYR A 57 16.98 -6.24 17.15
N LYS A 58 17.53 -5.06 17.36
CA LYS A 58 17.78 -4.51 18.71
C LYS A 58 16.47 -4.29 19.48
N ASN A 59 15.41 -3.91 18.75
CA ASN A 59 14.12 -3.59 19.33
C ASN A 59 12.99 -3.79 18.29
N GLN A 60 11.78 -3.51 18.69
CA GLN A 60 10.58 -3.61 17.85
C GLN A 60 10.60 -2.64 16.66
N GLU A 61 11.11 -1.44 16.86
CA GLU A 61 11.21 -0.40 15.83
C GLU A 61 12.12 -0.84 14.68
N GLU A 62 13.34 -1.33 15.00
CA GLU A 62 14.27 -1.86 13.99
C GLU A 62 13.67 -3.05 13.24
N PHE A 63 12.96 -3.93 13.95
CA PHE A 63 12.24 -5.02 13.29
C PHE A 63 11.17 -4.50 12.33
N TYR A 64 10.31 -3.58 12.77
CA TYR A 64 9.26 -3.04 11.90
C TYR A 64 9.84 -2.25 10.74
N ASP A 65 10.88 -1.45 10.95
CA ASP A 65 11.57 -0.77 9.84
C ASP A 65 12.05 -1.78 8.78
N SER A 66 12.67 -2.88 9.19
CA SER A 66 13.09 -3.95 8.29
C SER A 66 11.89 -4.65 7.63
N PHE A 67 10.85 -4.95 8.39
CA PHE A 67 9.66 -5.66 7.89
C PHE A 67 8.89 -4.86 6.84
N VAL A 68 8.71 -3.54 7.05
CA VAL A 68 7.93 -2.71 6.12
C VAL A 68 8.70 -2.32 4.87
N ARG A 69 10.05 -2.46 4.84
CA ARG A 69 10.87 -2.20 3.63
C ARG A 69 10.46 -3.03 2.42
N GLN A 70 9.88 -4.21 2.61
CA GLN A 70 9.34 -5.01 1.52
C GLN A 70 8.19 -4.33 0.78
N PHE A 71 7.57 -3.29 1.36
CA PHE A 71 6.49 -2.50 0.77
C PHE A 71 6.97 -1.15 0.20
N ASP A 72 8.25 -0.81 0.31
CA ASP A 72 8.79 0.47 -0.16
C ASP A 72 8.57 0.68 -1.67
N TYR A 73 8.59 -0.39 -2.45
CA TYR A 73 8.38 -0.37 -3.90
C TYR A 73 6.97 -0.80 -4.32
N TRP A 74 6.08 -1.09 -3.37
CA TRP A 74 4.74 -1.60 -3.65
C TRP A 74 3.95 -0.70 -4.63
N PHE A 75 4.06 0.62 -4.48
CA PHE A 75 3.42 1.57 -5.37
C PHE A 75 3.98 1.51 -6.78
N ASN A 76 5.30 1.49 -6.93
CA ASN A 76 5.92 1.38 -8.25
C ASN A 76 5.49 0.09 -8.94
N ASP A 77 5.59 -1.04 -8.25
CA ASP A 77 5.24 -2.34 -8.81
C ASP A 77 3.74 -2.41 -9.18
N THR A 78 2.88 -1.83 -8.34
CA THR A 78 1.42 -1.85 -8.54
C THR A 78 0.97 -0.86 -9.60
N LEU A 79 1.53 0.36 -9.64
CA LEU A 79 1.06 1.45 -10.48
C LEU A 79 1.79 1.59 -11.82
N THR A 80 2.80 0.75 -12.09
CA THR A 80 3.54 0.77 -13.35
C THR A 80 2.59 0.62 -14.54
N ILE A 81 2.67 1.55 -15.49
CA ILE A 81 1.99 1.53 -16.78
C ILE A 81 3.04 1.67 -17.89
N PRO A 82 2.72 1.32 -19.15
CA PRO A 82 3.60 1.61 -20.29
C PRO A 82 3.91 3.11 -20.39
N ASP A 83 5.18 3.44 -20.70
CA ASP A 83 5.66 4.83 -20.76
C ASP A 83 4.88 5.68 -21.76
N GLU A 84 4.43 5.09 -22.86
CA GLU A 84 3.62 5.74 -23.89
C GLU A 84 2.24 6.20 -23.40
N LEU A 85 1.75 5.65 -22.28
CA LEU A 85 0.49 6.05 -21.66
C LEU A 85 0.65 7.16 -20.61
N LEU A 86 1.89 7.44 -20.17
CA LEU A 86 2.13 8.51 -19.19
C LEU A 86 1.71 9.87 -19.77
N GLY A 87 0.96 10.64 -19.00
CA GLY A 87 0.40 11.94 -19.43
C GLY A 87 -0.90 11.85 -20.24
N THR A 88 -1.36 10.64 -20.63
CA THR A 88 -2.62 10.46 -21.36
C THR A 88 -3.81 10.22 -20.44
N GLU A 89 -5.04 10.40 -20.97
CA GLU A 89 -6.29 10.08 -20.25
C GLU A 89 -6.32 8.61 -19.84
N GLU A 90 -5.99 7.72 -20.76
CA GLU A 90 -5.97 6.27 -20.53
C GLU A 90 -4.97 5.88 -19.45
N GLY A 91 -3.77 6.47 -19.48
CA GLY A 91 -2.75 6.22 -18.47
C GLY A 91 -3.17 6.69 -17.09
N TYR A 92 -3.77 7.87 -16.98
CA TYR A 92 -4.27 8.38 -15.71
C TYR A 92 -5.35 7.47 -15.11
N VAL A 93 -6.33 7.08 -15.93
CA VAL A 93 -7.37 6.11 -15.53
C VAL A 93 -6.72 4.78 -15.09
N ALA A 94 -5.76 4.26 -15.85
CA ALA A 94 -5.10 2.99 -15.56
C ALA A 94 -4.37 3.02 -14.21
N ILE A 95 -3.63 4.09 -13.89
CA ILE A 95 -2.94 4.25 -12.60
C ILE A 95 -3.93 4.20 -11.44
N LEU A 96 -5.02 4.97 -11.49
CA LEU A 96 -5.99 5.02 -10.40
C LEU A 96 -6.79 3.70 -10.28
N HIS A 97 -7.10 3.03 -11.40
CA HIS A 97 -7.72 1.70 -11.36
C HIS A 97 -6.81 0.66 -10.73
N LYS A 98 -5.51 0.66 -11.08
CA LYS A 98 -4.50 -0.21 -10.45
C LYS A 98 -4.36 0.06 -8.96
N LEU A 99 -4.44 1.32 -8.54
CA LEU A 99 -4.44 1.67 -7.12
C LEU A 99 -5.66 1.06 -6.39
N ILE A 100 -6.86 1.18 -6.96
CA ILE A 100 -8.08 0.61 -6.39
C ILE A 100 -7.95 -0.90 -6.23
N ASP A 101 -7.50 -1.60 -7.27
CA ASP A 101 -7.35 -3.06 -7.26
C ASP A 101 -6.22 -3.51 -6.33
N GLY A 102 -5.04 -2.92 -6.44
CA GLY A 102 -3.89 -3.27 -5.62
C GLY A 102 -4.17 -3.11 -4.12
N MET A 103 -4.89 -2.06 -3.72
CA MET A 103 -5.30 -1.90 -2.33
C MET A 103 -6.38 -2.90 -1.92
N ALA A 104 -7.22 -3.37 -2.84
CA ALA A 104 -8.19 -4.41 -2.55
C ALA A 104 -7.50 -5.76 -2.27
N ASP A 105 -6.40 -6.05 -2.95
CA ASP A 105 -5.71 -7.35 -2.94
C ASP A 105 -4.66 -7.45 -1.83
N ASP A 106 -4.02 -6.35 -1.41
CA ASP A 106 -2.96 -6.37 -0.39
C ASP A 106 -3.45 -5.91 0.99
N SER A 107 -3.89 -6.87 1.78
CA SER A 107 -4.36 -6.60 3.15
C SER A 107 -3.26 -6.13 4.10
N VAL A 108 -1.98 -6.49 3.88
CA VAL A 108 -0.87 -6.02 4.76
C VAL A 108 -0.56 -4.56 4.46
N MET A 109 -0.58 -4.18 3.18
CA MET A 109 -0.44 -2.79 2.78
C MET A 109 -1.55 -1.92 3.39
N LEU A 110 -2.80 -2.41 3.42
CA LEU A 110 -3.89 -1.70 4.11
C LEU A 110 -3.64 -1.54 5.61
N GLU A 111 -3.11 -2.57 6.29
CA GLU A 111 -2.78 -2.44 7.72
C GLU A 111 -1.61 -1.46 7.94
N LEU A 112 -0.63 -1.39 7.01
CA LEU A 112 0.44 -0.40 7.06
C LEU A 112 -0.13 1.03 6.93
N LEU A 113 -1.02 1.27 5.98
CA LEU A 113 -1.68 2.57 5.80
C LEU A 113 -2.52 2.95 7.03
N ARG A 114 -3.23 1.99 7.66
CA ARG A 114 -3.95 2.25 8.92
C ARG A 114 -3.01 2.66 10.04
N TRP A 115 -1.87 1.98 10.14
CA TRP A 115 -0.87 2.32 11.14
C TRP A 115 -0.29 3.70 10.94
N GLU A 116 0.00 4.09 9.71
CA GLU A 116 0.51 5.44 9.38
C GLU A 116 -0.48 6.56 9.73
N ILE A 117 -1.79 6.32 9.57
CA ILE A 117 -2.81 7.30 9.93
C ILE A 117 -3.02 7.34 11.45
N GLY A 118 -2.97 6.19 12.12
CA GLY A 118 -3.28 6.07 13.54
C GLY A 118 -2.12 6.35 14.48
N ASP A 119 -0.88 6.26 14.01
CA ASP A 119 0.33 6.37 14.83
C ASP A 119 1.47 7.05 14.07
N THR A 120 1.98 8.14 14.64
CA THR A 120 3.07 8.92 14.05
C THR A 120 4.38 8.61 14.76
N ASN A 121 5.15 7.68 14.23
CA ASN A 121 6.48 7.29 14.70
C ASN A 121 7.53 7.35 13.58
N VAL A 122 8.78 6.99 13.89
CA VAL A 122 9.90 7.05 12.93
C VAL A 122 9.64 6.14 11.71
N VAL A 123 9.12 4.93 11.93
CA VAL A 123 8.86 3.97 10.85
C VAL A 123 7.73 4.44 9.96
N THR A 124 6.59 4.87 10.54
CA THR A 124 5.42 5.32 9.77
C THR A 124 5.72 6.58 8.95
N ARG A 125 6.49 7.52 9.52
CA ARG A 125 6.96 8.71 8.77
C ARG A 125 7.86 8.33 7.60
N ARG A 126 8.80 7.41 7.81
CA ARG A 126 9.71 6.97 6.75
C ARG A 126 8.95 6.30 5.61
N THR A 127 8.03 5.39 5.90
CA THR A 127 7.25 4.69 4.86
C THR A 127 6.36 5.65 4.08
N ALA A 128 5.69 6.59 4.77
CA ALA A 128 4.87 7.61 4.13
C ALA A 128 5.71 8.52 3.20
N MET A 129 6.87 8.98 3.65
CA MET A 129 7.78 9.80 2.84
C MET A 129 8.36 9.02 1.64
N SER A 130 8.72 7.74 1.83
CA SER A 130 9.19 6.87 0.74
C SER A 130 8.12 6.73 -0.33
N ARG A 131 6.87 6.51 0.07
CA ARG A 131 5.74 6.40 -0.84
C ARG A 131 5.49 7.70 -1.61
N GLU A 132 5.50 8.85 -0.92
CA GLU A 132 5.38 10.17 -1.55
C GLU A 132 6.46 10.36 -2.62
N PHE A 133 7.72 10.09 -2.27
CA PHE A 133 8.84 10.18 -3.20
C PHE A 133 8.66 9.34 -4.47
N HIS A 134 8.13 8.12 -4.33
CA HIS A 134 7.90 7.23 -5.46
C HIS A 134 6.64 7.59 -6.28
N THR A 135 5.70 8.34 -5.70
CA THR A 135 4.45 8.74 -6.37
C THR A 135 4.64 10.00 -7.22
N LEU A 136 5.50 10.92 -6.81
CA LEU A 136 5.74 12.20 -7.52
C LEU A 136 6.07 12.03 -9.02
N PRO A 137 6.94 11.10 -9.45
CA PRO A 137 7.24 10.91 -10.87
C PRO A 137 6.02 10.51 -11.71
N LEU A 138 5.04 9.82 -11.11
CA LEU A 138 3.82 9.39 -11.80
C LEU A 138 2.86 10.55 -12.05
N ILE A 139 2.88 11.59 -11.21
CA ILE A 139 1.98 12.75 -11.31
C ILE A 139 2.56 13.82 -12.26
N LYS A 140 3.88 13.93 -12.32
CA LYS A 140 4.58 14.98 -13.05
C LYS A 140 4.15 15.17 -14.51
N PRO A 141 3.99 14.12 -15.35
CA PRO A 141 3.53 14.27 -16.72
C PRO A 141 2.14 14.91 -16.82
N TYR A 142 1.24 14.59 -15.90
CA TYR A 142 -0.11 15.17 -15.84
C TYR A 142 -0.09 16.62 -15.35
N GLU A 143 0.75 16.93 -14.36
CA GLU A 143 0.91 18.32 -13.88
C GLU A 143 1.37 19.25 -15.00
N ASP A 144 2.38 18.86 -15.77
CA ASP A 144 2.90 19.65 -16.89
C ASP A 144 1.87 19.82 -17.99
N GLU A 145 1.03 18.79 -18.22
CA GLU A 145 -0.03 18.81 -19.22
C GLU A 145 -1.18 19.76 -18.83
N PHE A 146 -1.64 19.75 -17.58
CA PHE A 146 -2.82 20.50 -17.14
C PHE A 146 -2.53 21.93 -16.67
N ARG A 147 -1.28 22.25 -16.32
CA ARG A 147 -0.88 23.57 -15.80
C ARG A 147 -1.31 24.73 -16.70
N ARG A 148 -1.24 24.55 -18.03
CA ARG A 148 -1.57 25.57 -19.04
C ARG A 148 -3.07 25.91 -19.07
N TYR A 149 -3.92 25.03 -18.54
CA TYR A 149 -5.37 25.16 -18.61
C TYR A 149 -6.00 25.60 -17.30
N GLY A 150 -5.16 25.96 -16.30
CA GLY A 150 -5.62 26.44 -15.00
C GLY A 150 -6.25 25.35 -14.13
N ILE A 151 -5.93 24.07 -14.41
CA ILE A 151 -6.38 22.94 -13.61
C ILE A 151 -5.22 22.51 -12.69
N ASP A 152 -5.44 22.54 -11.39
CA ASP A 152 -4.52 21.97 -10.41
C ASP A 152 -4.74 20.44 -10.34
N ILE A 153 -4.13 19.73 -11.28
CA ILE A 153 -4.27 18.28 -11.39
C ILE A 153 -3.66 17.57 -10.19
N THR A 154 -2.65 18.16 -9.55
CA THR A 154 -2.03 17.61 -8.33
C THR A 154 -3.03 17.61 -7.17
N ALA A 155 -3.76 18.71 -6.96
CA ALA A 155 -4.83 18.77 -5.95
C ALA A 155 -5.97 17.79 -6.25
N VAL A 156 -6.39 17.69 -7.52
CA VAL A 156 -7.41 16.71 -7.96
C VAL A 156 -6.94 15.28 -7.68
N THR A 157 -5.70 14.96 -8.07
CA THR A 157 -5.12 13.62 -7.83
C THR A 157 -5.07 13.30 -6.34
N THR A 158 -4.65 14.27 -5.52
CA THR A 158 -4.59 14.11 -4.06
C THR A 158 -5.96 13.76 -3.48
N LEU A 159 -7.02 14.47 -3.90
CA LEU A 159 -8.39 14.19 -3.44
C LEU A 159 -8.87 12.80 -3.90
N LEU A 160 -8.58 12.40 -5.14
CA LEU A 160 -8.95 11.08 -5.65
C LEU A 160 -8.22 9.96 -4.91
N ILE A 161 -6.91 10.09 -4.68
CA ILE A 161 -6.11 9.12 -3.93
C ILE A 161 -6.59 9.05 -2.48
N ALA A 162 -6.82 10.18 -1.82
CA ALA A 162 -7.34 10.22 -0.45
C ALA A 162 -8.70 9.52 -0.35
N GLY A 163 -9.60 9.74 -1.32
CA GLY A 163 -10.89 9.06 -1.39
C GLY A 163 -10.74 7.56 -1.59
N ILE A 164 -9.87 7.11 -2.51
CA ILE A 164 -9.57 5.69 -2.75
C ILE A 164 -9.00 5.05 -1.48
N TYR A 165 -8.07 5.72 -0.78
CA TYR A 165 -7.51 5.24 0.50
C TYR A 165 -8.61 5.07 1.53
N TYR A 166 -9.39 6.12 1.78
CA TYR A 166 -10.45 6.09 2.77
C TYR A 166 -11.44 4.95 2.51
N LEU A 167 -11.92 4.82 1.28
CA LEU A 167 -12.88 3.78 0.90
C LEU A 167 -12.32 2.37 1.15
N ASN A 168 -11.05 2.12 0.80
CA ASN A 168 -10.41 0.83 1.03
C ASN A 168 -10.14 0.55 2.52
N LEU A 169 -9.69 1.56 3.27
CA LEU A 169 -9.46 1.44 4.71
C LEU A 169 -10.75 1.22 5.50
N HIS A 170 -11.85 1.86 5.04
CA HIS A 170 -13.16 1.79 5.68
C HIS A 170 -13.97 0.54 5.31
N ARG A 171 -13.64 -0.14 4.22
CA ARG A 171 -14.46 -1.19 3.59
C ARG A 171 -14.98 -2.28 4.53
N ARG A 172 -14.19 -2.64 5.59
CA ARG A 172 -14.59 -3.66 6.57
C ARG A 172 -15.49 -3.13 7.68
N CYS A 173 -15.64 -1.82 7.79
CA CYS A 173 -16.46 -1.21 8.83
C CYS A 173 -17.93 -1.11 8.42
N SER A 174 -18.17 -0.55 7.23
CA SER A 174 -19.50 -0.39 6.66
C SER A 174 -19.41 0.02 5.18
N PRO A 175 -20.51 -0.04 4.42
CA PRO A 175 -20.61 0.66 3.15
C PRO A 175 -20.43 2.17 3.37
N PHE A 176 -19.90 2.86 2.37
CA PHE A 176 -19.79 4.30 2.37
C PHE A 176 -20.71 4.89 1.28
N CYS A 177 -21.66 5.71 1.69
CA CYS A 177 -22.72 6.21 0.78
C CYS A 177 -23.42 5.08 0.00
N GLY A 178 -23.64 3.92 0.64
CA GLY A 178 -24.27 2.77 0.02
C GLY A 178 -23.38 1.97 -0.94
N ILE A 179 -22.07 2.27 -1.01
CA ILE A 179 -21.10 1.55 -1.86
C ILE A 179 -20.31 0.56 -1.01
N PHE A 180 -20.34 -0.70 -1.38
CA PHE A 180 -19.64 -1.81 -0.73
C PHE A 180 -18.32 -2.09 -1.43
N MET A 181 -17.20 -1.56 -0.90
CA MET A 181 -15.87 -1.73 -1.51
C MET A 181 -15.31 -3.15 -1.41
N GLU A 182 -15.84 -4.01 -0.57
CA GLU A 182 -15.48 -5.43 -0.54
C GLU A 182 -16.04 -6.20 -1.74
N GLU A 183 -17.15 -5.72 -2.30
CA GLU A 183 -17.80 -6.31 -3.46
C GLU A 183 -17.19 -5.78 -4.76
N LYS A 184 -17.14 -6.65 -5.78
CA LYS A 184 -16.64 -6.28 -7.11
C LYS A 184 -17.46 -5.14 -7.70
N GLU A 185 -18.79 -5.19 -7.57
CA GLU A 185 -19.71 -4.17 -8.08
C GLU A 185 -19.40 -2.78 -7.50
N GLY A 186 -19.16 -2.68 -6.19
CA GLY A 186 -18.79 -1.42 -5.54
C GLY A 186 -17.49 -0.86 -6.07
N ARG A 187 -16.47 -1.71 -6.25
CA ARG A 187 -15.17 -1.29 -6.84
C ARG A 187 -15.32 -0.86 -8.29
N ASP A 188 -16.07 -1.61 -9.10
CA ASP A 188 -16.30 -1.26 -10.51
C ASP A 188 -17.05 0.07 -10.63
N ARG A 189 -18.00 0.35 -9.75
CA ARG A 189 -18.71 1.63 -9.69
C ARG A 189 -17.77 2.80 -9.39
N ILE A 190 -16.84 2.64 -8.44
CA ILE A 190 -15.82 3.67 -8.14
C ILE A 190 -14.87 3.85 -9.31
N LYS A 191 -14.40 2.78 -9.94
CA LYS A 191 -13.55 2.85 -11.14
C LYS A 191 -14.21 3.63 -12.27
N GLU A 192 -15.47 3.34 -12.56
CA GLU A 192 -16.19 4.05 -13.61
C GLU A 192 -16.41 5.53 -13.27
N THR A 193 -16.62 5.85 -11.99
CA THR A 193 -16.72 7.23 -11.53
C THR A 193 -15.37 7.96 -11.69
N VAL A 194 -14.27 7.34 -11.32
CA VAL A 194 -12.92 7.89 -11.52
C VAL A 194 -12.64 8.15 -13.00
N ARG A 195 -12.96 7.18 -13.88
CA ARG A 195 -12.85 7.35 -15.33
C ARG A 195 -13.67 8.55 -15.83
N SER A 196 -14.90 8.68 -15.35
CA SER A 196 -15.80 9.78 -15.74
C SER A 196 -15.24 11.15 -15.31
N ILE A 197 -14.69 11.26 -14.09
CA ILE A 197 -14.06 12.50 -13.61
C ILE A 197 -12.85 12.86 -14.48
N ILE A 198 -11.97 11.91 -14.77
CA ILE A 198 -10.79 12.16 -15.60
C ILE A 198 -11.20 12.59 -17.01
N ARG A 199 -12.17 11.93 -17.62
CA ARG A 199 -12.71 12.32 -18.92
C ARG A 199 -13.26 13.75 -18.95
N ILE A 200 -13.94 14.19 -17.89
CA ILE A 200 -14.41 15.58 -17.76
C ILE A 200 -13.24 16.55 -17.75
N LEU A 201 -12.16 16.24 -17.03
CA LEU A 201 -10.94 17.08 -16.98
C LEU A 201 -10.28 17.19 -18.35
N TYR A 202 -10.12 16.09 -19.08
CA TYR A 202 -9.53 16.10 -20.42
C TYR A 202 -10.42 16.83 -21.44
N ARG A 203 -11.74 16.68 -21.39
CA ARG A 203 -12.67 17.49 -22.23
C ARG A 203 -12.56 18.97 -21.95
N HIS A 204 -12.50 19.37 -20.68
CA HIS A 204 -12.32 20.78 -20.31
C HIS A 204 -11.01 21.33 -20.84
N LYS A 205 -9.94 20.55 -20.78
CA LYS A 205 -8.65 20.88 -21.39
C LYS A 205 -8.80 21.13 -22.89
N GLU A 206 -9.41 20.20 -23.65
CA GLU A 206 -9.64 20.31 -25.09
C GLU A 206 -10.46 21.55 -25.47
N GLU A 207 -11.50 21.87 -24.68
CA GLU A 207 -12.30 23.08 -24.87
C GLU A 207 -11.45 24.36 -24.71
N LYS A 208 -10.57 24.40 -23.70
CA LYS A 208 -9.65 25.52 -23.51
C LYS A 208 -8.62 25.64 -24.63
N GLU A 209 -8.10 24.53 -25.14
CA GLU A 209 -7.21 24.51 -26.31
C GLU A 209 -7.86 25.12 -27.55
N ARG A 210 -9.14 24.76 -27.82
CA ARG A 210 -9.91 25.33 -28.96
C ARG A 210 -10.18 26.81 -28.82
N GLN A 211 -10.32 27.33 -27.60
CA GLN A 211 -10.53 28.77 -27.35
C GLN A 211 -9.27 29.61 -27.49
N GLN A 212 -8.08 28.99 -27.39
CA GLN A 212 -6.79 29.68 -27.50
C GLN A 212 -6.21 29.69 -28.93
N ARG A 213 -6.84 28.92 -29.85
CA ARG A 213 -6.54 28.91 -31.30
C ARG A 213 -7.38 29.92 -32.05
#